data_9682970327066941fa5e9e7540934444
#
_entry.id   9682970327066941fa5e9e7540934444
#
_cell.length_a   1.000
_cell.length_b   1.000
_cell.length_c   1.000
_cell.angle_alpha   90.00
_cell.angle_beta   90.00
_cell.angle_gamma   90.00
#
_symmetry.space_group_name_H-M   'P 1'
#
loop_
_entity.id
_entity.type
_entity.pdbx_description
1 polymer ?
#
loop_
_entity_poly.entity_id
_entity_poly.type
_entity_poly.pdbx_seq_one_letter_code
_entity_poly.pdbx_strand_id
1 'polypeptide(L)'
;AELNLSYTQVRSLSDGVVTNLQLLEGAYALAGNPLLAIVAKKADLVADFREKSLLNMKPGSLARVVFDSRPGEVYNAKIMTFEAGVSNGQLSANGMLSITETSNRWVRDAQRQRIHLKLINDEELITNMPSGSRATVQLLPESIIGQWFGAAQIRFISWLHYIY
;
A
#
# COMPACT_ATOMS: atom_id res chain seq x y z
N ALA A 1 -4.71 40.15 16.04
CA ALA A 1 -4.83 39.60 17.41
C ALA A 1 -5.64 38.31 17.44
N GLU A 2 -6.87 38.26 16.89
CA GLU A 2 -7.72 37.06 16.85
C GLU A 2 -7.08 35.87 16.09
N LEU A 3 -6.43 36.13 14.95
CA LEU A 3 -5.72 35.13 14.17
C LEU A 3 -4.59 34.45 14.97
N ASN A 4 -3.83 35.24 15.72
CA ASN A 4 -2.76 34.70 16.56
C ASN A 4 -3.31 33.82 17.69
N LEU A 5 -4.49 34.18 18.24
CA LEU A 5 -5.15 33.35 19.24
C LEU A 5 -5.64 32.02 18.66
N SER A 6 -6.13 32.00 17.42
CA SER A 6 -6.55 30.75 16.77
C SER A 6 -5.40 29.79 16.56
N TYR A 7 -4.17 30.25 16.32
CA TYR A 7 -2.99 29.43 16.18
C TYR A 7 -2.49 28.80 17.48
N THR A 8 -2.99 29.24 18.63
CA THR A 8 -2.66 28.57 19.90
C THR A 8 -3.38 27.24 20.10
N GLN A 9 -4.39 26.97 19.28
CA GLN A 9 -5.14 25.70 19.30
C GLN A 9 -4.90 24.93 18.00
N VAL A 10 -4.16 23.83 18.08
CA VAL A 10 -3.94 22.92 16.94
C VAL A 10 -4.96 21.79 17.02
N ARG A 11 -5.79 21.66 15.96
CA ARG A 11 -6.80 20.61 15.86
C ARG A 11 -6.45 19.68 14.72
N SER A 12 -6.78 18.38 14.90
CA SER A 12 -6.66 17.40 13.83
C SER A 12 -7.61 17.75 12.68
N LEU A 13 -7.12 17.62 11.45
CA LEU A 13 -7.91 17.80 10.22
C LEU A 13 -8.69 16.53 9.82
N SER A 14 -8.37 15.39 10.42
CA SER A 14 -9.00 14.10 10.12
C SER A 14 -9.09 13.23 11.36
N ASP A 15 -10.04 12.30 11.35
CA ASP A 15 -10.13 11.25 12.36
C ASP A 15 -8.98 10.26 12.22
N GLY A 16 -8.35 9.91 13.33
CA GLY A 16 -7.20 9.03 13.31
C GLY A 16 -6.74 8.65 14.71
N VAL A 17 -5.69 7.85 14.76
CA VAL A 17 -4.99 7.47 15.98
C VAL A 17 -3.71 8.29 16.09
N VAL A 18 -3.54 8.98 17.21
CA VAL A 18 -2.29 9.70 17.50
C VAL A 18 -1.20 8.69 17.79
N THR A 19 -0.09 8.85 17.10
CA THR A 19 1.10 8.02 17.30
C THR A 19 2.34 8.90 17.36
N ASN A 20 3.44 8.35 17.89
CA ASN A 20 4.72 9.06 18.02
C ASN A 20 4.56 10.44 18.66
N LEU A 21 3.87 10.49 19.80
CA LEU A 21 3.69 11.72 20.57
C LEU A 21 5.01 12.07 21.28
N GLN A 22 5.66 13.13 20.83
CA GLN A 22 6.89 13.66 21.41
C GLN A 22 6.65 14.93 22.26
N LEU A 23 5.40 15.31 22.44
CA LEU A 23 5.01 16.50 23.16
C LEU A 23 4.77 16.18 24.63
N LEU A 24 5.46 16.89 25.49
CA LEU A 24 5.25 16.88 26.94
C LEU A 24 4.67 18.24 27.36
N GLU A 25 3.89 18.25 28.44
CA GLU A 25 3.37 19.49 29.01
C GLU A 25 4.54 20.39 29.45
N GLY A 26 4.51 21.64 29.04
CA GLY A 26 5.60 22.59 29.28
C GLY A 26 6.74 22.53 28.26
N ALA A 27 6.71 21.60 27.26
CA ALA A 27 7.70 21.57 26.21
C ALA A 27 7.53 22.73 25.22
N TYR A 28 8.64 23.23 24.71
CA TYR A 28 8.63 24.29 23.70
C TYR A 28 8.38 23.71 22.30
N ALA A 29 7.35 24.18 21.65
CA ALA A 29 7.01 23.80 20.28
C ALA A 29 7.65 24.78 19.29
N LEU A 30 8.55 24.27 18.44
CA LEU A 30 9.18 25.03 17.38
C LEU A 30 8.38 24.90 16.08
N ALA A 31 8.16 26.02 15.40
CA ALA A 31 7.50 26.02 14.10
C ALA A 31 8.31 25.19 13.09
N GLY A 32 7.61 24.30 12.36
CA GLY A 32 8.23 23.41 11.36
C GLY A 32 8.71 22.07 11.90
N ASN A 33 8.73 21.85 13.21
CA ASN A 33 9.07 20.55 13.77
C ASN A 33 7.80 19.69 13.97
N PRO A 34 7.81 18.43 13.50
CA PRO A 34 6.67 17.52 13.74
C PRO A 34 6.65 17.15 15.23
N LEU A 35 5.49 17.34 15.88
CA LEU A 35 5.30 17.04 17.28
C LEU A 35 4.60 15.71 17.54
N LEU A 36 3.77 15.28 16.59
CA LEU A 36 3.03 14.03 16.64
C LEU A 36 2.67 13.60 15.21
N ALA A 37 2.31 12.34 15.05
CA ALA A 37 1.75 11.82 13.82
C ALA A 37 0.33 11.32 14.07
N ILE A 38 -0.56 11.53 13.09
CA ILE A 38 -1.92 11.01 13.11
C ILE A 38 -2.05 10.01 11.98
N VAL A 39 -2.34 8.77 12.33
CA VAL A 39 -2.62 7.70 11.36
C VAL A 39 -4.12 7.65 11.14
N ALA A 40 -4.55 7.90 9.90
CA ALA A 40 -5.96 7.83 9.53
C ALA A 40 -6.50 6.41 9.76
N LYS A 41 -7.75 6.31 10.21
CA LYS A 41 -8.41 5.00 10.40
C LYS A 41 -8.65 4.26 9.09
N LYS A 42 -8.74 4.98 7.97
CA LYS A 42 -8.93 4.39 6.66
C LYS A 42 -7.58 3.94 6.10
N ALA A 43 -7.40 2.64 5.99
CA ALA A 43 -6.21 2.03 5.40
C ALA A 43 -6.53 1.49 4.00
N ASP A 44 -5.59 1.67 3.07
CA ASP A 44 -5.64 1.10 1.73
C ASP A 44 -4.70 -0.09 1.63
N LEU A 45 -5.14 -1.13 0.94
CA LEU A 45 -4.30 -2.27 0.60
C LEU A 45 -3.69 -2.01 -0.78
N VAL A 46 -2.37 -1.88 -0.80
CA VAL A 46 -1.62 -1.63 -2.04
C VAL A 46 -0.66 -2.77 -2.33
N ALA A 47 -0.47 -3.08 -3.61
CA ALA A 47 0.49 -4.09 -4.02
C ALA A 47 1.18 -3.69 -5.33
N ASP A 48 2.49 -3.95 -5.41
CA ASP A 48 3.32 -3.61 -6.55
C ASP A 48 3.61 -4.87 -7.37
N PHE A 49 3.06 -4.94 -8.58
CA PHE A 49 3.24 -6.05 -9.50
C PHE A 49 4.10 -5.66 -10.69
N ARG A 50 4.76 -6.65 -11.29
CA ARG A 50 5.40 -6.46 -12.59
C ARG A 50 4.33 -6.23 -13.65
N GLU A 51 4.55 -5.30 -14.56
CA GLU A 51 3.62 -4.94 -15.63
C GLU A 51 3.11 -6.17 -16.41
N LYS A 52 3.99 -7.14 -16.68
CA LYS A 52 3.63 -8.40 -17.34
C LYS A 52 2.57 -9.22 -16.58
N SER A 53 2.55 -9.14 -15.26
CA SER A 53 1.59 -9.87 -14.43
C SER A 53 0.20 -9.23 -14.46
N LEU A 54 0.11 -7.98 -14.91
CA LEU A 54 -1.13 -7.21 -14.96
C LEU A 54 -1.78 -7.19 -16.35
N LEU A 55 -1.17 -7.85 -17.36
CA LEU A 55 -1.58 -7.77 -18.76
C LEU A 55 -3.07 -8.05 -19.00
N ASN A 56 -3.67 -9.00 -18.26
CA ASN A 56 -5.07 -9.38 -18.38
C ASN A 56 -5.91 -8.95 -17.18
N MET A 57 -5.38 -8.07 -16.32
CA MET A 57 -6.08 -7.61 -15.12
C MET A 57 -6.81 -6.31 -15.42
N LYS A 58 -7.99 -6.18 -14.83
CA LYS A 58 -8.87 -5.00 -14.97
C LYS A 58 -9.38 -4.61 -13.58
N PRO A 59 -9.86 -3.38 -13.39
CA PRO A 59 -10.64 -3.04 -12.22
C PRO A 59 -11.77 -4.06 -12.04
N GLY A 60 -11.92 -4.60 -10.83
CA GLY A 60 -12.85 -5.69 -10.53
C GLY A 60 -12.26 -7.10 -10.60
N SER A 61 -11.07 -7.30 -11.18
CA SER A 61 -10.40 -8.61 -11.16
C SER A 61 -10.15 -9.09 -9.73
N LEU A 62 -10.31 -10.40 -9.52
CA LEU A 62 -10.17 -11.03 -8.21
C LEU A 62 -8.72 -11.26 -7.84
N ALA A 63 -8.44 -11.13 -6.55
CA ALA A 63 -7.16 -11.43 -5.95
C ALA A 63 -7.37 -12.15 -4.62
N ARG A 64 -6.33 -12.84 -4.15
CA ARG A 64 -6.25 -13.41 -2.80
C ARG A 64 -5.14 -12.75 -2.03
N VAL A 65 -5.40 -12.55 -0.76
CA VAL A 65 -4.49 -11.86 0.16
C VAL A 65 -4.27 -12.72 1.39
N VAL A 66 -3.02 -12.83 1.80
CA VAL A 66 -2.62 -13.45 3.08
C VAL A 66 -1.81 -12.42 3.83
N PHE A 67 -2.21 -12.10 5.04
CA PHE A 67 -1.48 -11.18 5.89
C PHE A 67 -0.46 -11.94 6.73
N ASP A 68 0.74 -11.38 6.87
CA ASP A 68 1.80 -11.96 7.68
C ASP A 68 1.40 -12.05 9.16
N SER A 69 0.53 -11.14 9.61
CA SER A 69 -0.01 -11.13 10.97
C SER A 69 -1.08 -12.21 11.22
N ARG A 70 -1.59 -12.86 10.16
CA ARG A 70 -2.64 -13.90 10.23
C ARG A 70 -2.31 -15.06 9.30
N PRO A 71 -1.28 -15.84 9.63
CA PRO A 71 -0.91 -17.00 8.85
C PRO A 71 -2.05 -18.04 8.85
N GLY A 72 -2.24 -18.72 7.72
CA GLY A 72 -3.32 -19.71 7.55
C GLY A 72 -4.63 -19.13 7.02
N GLU A 73 -4.87 -17.82 7.12
CA GLU A 73 -6.10 -17.19 6.65
C GLU A 73 -5.91 -16.59 5.24
N VAL A 74 -6.81 -16.92 4.32
CA VAL A 74 -6.79 -16.42 2.94
C VAL A 74 -8.02 -15.57 2.70
N TYR A 75 -7.80 -14.30 2.39
CA TYR A 75 -8.87 -13.32 2.16
C TYR A 75 -9.07 -13.08 0.67
N ASN A 76 -10.32 -12.88 0.28
CA ASN A 76 -10.65 -12.49 -1.09
C ASN A 76 -10.64 -10.97 -1.23
N ALA A 77 -10.00 -10.51 -2.28
CA ALA A 77 -9.92 -9.10 -2.62
C ALA A 77 -10.26 -8.87 -4.09
N LYS A 78 -10.53 -7.63 -4.44
CA LYS A 78 -10.69 -7.19 -5.82
C LYS A 78 -9.80 -5.98 -6.08
N ILE A 79 -9.34 -5.88 -7.32
CA ILE A 79 -8.62 -4.71 -7.80
C ILE A 79 -9.62 -3.55 -7.92
N MET A 80 -9.31 -2.43 -7.30
CA MET A 80 -10.10 -1.21 -7.41
C MET A 80 -9.60 -0.33 -8.55
N THR A 81 -8.33 0.01 -8.48
CA THR A 81 -7.69 0.91 -9.45
C THR A 81 -6.24 0.53 -9.67
N PHE A 82 -5.74 0.92 -10.83
CA PHE A 82 -4.33 0.93 -11.15
C PHE A 82 -3.80 2.35 -10.97
N GLU A 83 -2.62 2.51 -10.40
CA GLU A 83 -2.00 3.82 -10.34
C GLU A 83 -1.62 4.29 -11.74
N ALA A 84 -1.96 5.54 -12.07
CA ALA A 84 -1.86 6.06 -13.42
C ALA A 84 -0.42 6.29 -13.89
N GLY A 85 0.55 6.26 -12.99
CA GLY A 85 1.96 6.46 -13.32
C GLY A 85 2.91 6.01 -12.22
N VAL A 86 4.13 5.71 -12.63
CA VAL A 86 5.24 5.40 -11.75
C VAL A 86 6.37 6.40 -11.99
N SER A 87 7.04 6.83 -10.94
CA SER A 87 8.09 7.86 -11.03
C SER A 87 9.24 7.47 -11.96
N ASN A 88 9.58 6.19 -12.03
CA ASN A 88 10.68 5.67 -12.85
C ASN A 88 10.44 5.73 -14.38
N GLY A 89 9.26 6.12 -14.83
CA GLY A 89 8.94 6.24 -16.26
C GLY A 89 8.61 7.67 -16.68
N GLN A 90 8.66 8.62 -15.77
CA GLN A 90 8.25 9.99 -16.05
C GLN A 90 9.46 10.88 -16.36
N LEU A 91 9.35 11.66 -17.42
CA LEU A 91 10.31 12.72 -17.74
C LEU A 91 10.14 13.85 -16.72
N SER A 92 11.23 14.16 -16.04
CA SER A 92 11.28 15.31 -15.13
C SER A 92 11.20 16.60 -15.95
N ALA A 93 10.17 17.39 -15.75
CA ALA A 93 9.98 18.67 -16.44
C ALA A 93 10.87 19.80 -15.84
N ASN A 94 12.18 19.53 -15.73
CA ASN A 94 13.15 20.44 -15.11
C ASN A 94 13.96 21.27 -16.12
N GLY A 95 13.60 21.23 -17.42
CA GLY A 95 14.30 21.95 -18.47
C GLY A 95 15.70 21.42 -18.85
N MET A 96 16.11 20.29 -18.26
CA MET A 96 17.35 19.60 -18.58
C MET A 96 17.14 18.61 -19.73
N LEU A 97 18.23 18.33 -20.48
CA LEU A 97 18.20 17.27 -21.49
C LEU A 97 17.86 15.91 -20.82
N SER A 98 17.03 15.14 -21.49
CA SER A 98 16.64 13.82 -21.00
C SER A 98 17.85 12.89 -20.96
N ILE A 99 18.12 12.33 -19.79
CA ILE A 99 19.14 11.31 -19.59
C ILE A 99 18.49 9.97 -19.88
N THR A 100 18.96 9.29 -20.93
CA THR A 100 18.58 7.91 -21.21
C THR A 100 19.24 6.99 -20.19
N GLU A 101 18.44 6.23 -19.44
CA GLU A 101 18.99 5.20 -18.54
C GLU A 101 19.71 4.13 -19.37
N THR A 102 21.01 4.08 -19.24
CA THR A 102 21.82 2.99 -19.79
C THR A 102 21.79 1.83 -18.80
N SER A 103 20.98 0.82 -19.08
CA SER A 103 20.98 -0.41 -18.30
C SER A 103 22.18 -1.29 -18.71
N ASN A 104 23.15 -1.43 -17.82
CA ASN A 104 24.27 -2.36 -17.96
C ASN A 104 23.90 -3.82 -17.59
N ARG A 105 22.62 -4.09 -17.36
CA ARG A 105 22.15 -5.41 -16.99
C ARG A 105 21.67 -6.17 -18.21
N TRP A 106 22.12 -7.42 -18.36
CA TRP A 106 21.66 -8.37 -19.37
C TRP A 106 20.13 -8.57 -19.39
N VAL A 107 19.50 -8.51 -18.23
CA VAL A 107 18.05 -8.62 -18.08
C VAL A 107 17.48 -7.25 -17.72
N ARG A 108 16.58 -6.75 -18.57
CA ARG A 108 15.85 -5.52 -18.31
C ARG A 108 14.98 -5.69 -17.05
N ASP A 109 15.18 -4.85 -16.05
CA ASP A 109 14.30 -4.81 -14.89
C ASP A 109 12.87 -4.49 -15.36
N ALA A 110 11.94 -5.41 -15.05
CA ALA A 110 10.55 -5.20 -15.40
C ALA A 110 9.97 -4.11 -14.50
N GLN A 111 9.41 -3.09 -15.11
CA GLN A 111 8.71 -2.00 -14.44
C GLN A 111 7.61 -2.58 -13.53
N ARG A 112 7.46 -2.00 -12.35
CA ARG A 112 6.39 -2.36 -11.43
C ARG A 112 5.30 -1.30 -11.48
N GLN A 113 4.08 -1.75 -11.42
CA GLN A 113 2.90 -0.90 -11.34
C GLN A 113 2.17 -1.18 -10.04
N ARG A 114 1.74 -0.12 -9.37
CA ARG A 114 0.96 -0.20 -8.14
C ARG A 114 -0.50 -0.39 -8.43
N ILE A 115 -1.13 -1.27 -7.68
CA ILE A 115 -2.57 -1.48 -7.71
C ILE A 115 -3.15 -1.28 -6.31
N HIS A 116 -4.36 -0.75 -6.27
CA HIS A 116 -5.16 -0.63 -5.05
C HIS A 116 -6.17 -1.76 -5.02
N LEU A 117 -6.24 -2.43 -3.88
CA LEU A 117 -7.12 -3.56 -3.65
C LEU A 117 -8.08 -3.26 -2.51
N LYS A 118 -9.23 -3.93 -2.54
CA LYS A 118 -10.23 -3.89 -1.47
C LYS A 118 -10.63 -5.31 -1.11
N LEU A 119 -10.69 -5.63 0.17
CA LEU A 119 -11.23 -6.89 0.65
C LEU A 119 -12.74 -6.95 0.36
N ILE A 120 -13.25 -8.14 0.04
CA ILE A 120 -14.66 -8.30 -0.36
C ILE A 120 -15.57 -8.37 0.85
N ASN A 121 -15.20 -9.10 1.91
CA ASN A 121 -16.07 -9.36 3.07
C ASN A 121 -15.53 -8.86 4.40
N ASP A 122 -14.26 -8.46 4.47
CA ASP A 122 -13.55 -8.21 5.73
C ASP A 122 -12.88 -6.83 5.76
N GLU A 123 -13.59 -5.79 5.36
CA GLU A 123 -13.04 -4.42 5.28
C GLU A 123 -12.57 -3.90 6.66
N GLU A 124 -13.27 -4.28 7.74
CA GLU A 124 -12.91 -3.90 9.10
C GLU A 124 -11.57 -4.47 9.55
N LEU A 125 -11.15 -5.60 8.96
CA LEU A 125 -9.88 -6.22 9.26
C LEU A 125 -8.70 -5.27 8.99
N ILE A 126 -8.71 -4.62 7.82
CA ILE A 126 -7.64 -3.68 7.43
C ILE A 126 -7.61 -2.47 8.36
N THR A 127 -8.78 -2.01 8.80
CA THR A 127 -8.89 -0.87 9.71
C THR A 127 -8.28 -1.15 11.09
N ASN A 128 -8.32 -2.42 11.52
CA ASN A 128 -7.78 -2.85 12.81
C ASN A 128 -6.30 -3.28 12.75
N MET A 129 -5.71 -3.33 11.54
CA MET A 129 -4.30 -3.65 11.39
C MET A 129 -3.41 -2.40 11.52
N PRO A 130 -2.20 -2.54 12.08
CA PRO A 130 -1.25 -1.45 12.10
C PRO A 130 -0.91 -0.99 10.67
N SER A 131 -0.81 0.32 10.46
CA SER A 131 -0.31 0.87 9.19
C SER A 131 1.11 0.37 8.92
N GLY A 132 1.35 -0.12 7.70
CA GLY A 132 2.63 -0.74 7.32
C GLY A 132 2.66 -2.26 7.48
N SER A 133 1.56 -2.90 7.87
CA SER A 133 1.45 -4.35 7.87
C SER A 133 1.71 -4.93 6.48
N ARG A 134 2.41 -6.07 6.42
CA ARG A 134 2.74 -6.76 5.18
C ARG A 134 1.70 -7.82 4.84
N ALA A 135 1.53 -8.01 3.54
CA ALA A 135 0.67 -9.06 3.00
C ALA A 135 1.22 -9.60 1.69
N THR A 136 0.97 -10.86 1.45
CA THR A 136 1.22 -11.50 0.15
C THR A 136 -0.05 -11.47 -0.68
N VAL A 137 0.02 -10.90 -1.88
CA VAL A 137 -1.12 -10.79 -2.79
C VAL A 137 -0.90 -11.66 -4.01
N GLN A 138 -1.89 -12.48 -4.34
CA GLN A 138 -1.93 -13.32 -5.53
C GLN A 138 -3.09 -12.90 -6.44
N LEU A 139 -2.77 -12.55 -7.67
CA LEU A 139 -3.76 -12.28 -8.70
C LEU A 139 -4.36 -13.59 -9.22
N LEU A 140 -5.67 -13.61 -9.41
CA LEU A 140 -6.36 -14.78 -9.95
C LEU A 140 -6.56 -14.59 -11.45
N PRO A 141 -6.02 -15.50 -12.29
CA PRO A 141 -6.31 -15.48 -13.71
C PRO A 141 -7.78 -15.85 -13.96
N GLU A 142 -8.36 -15.37 -15.06
CA GLU A 142 -9.74 -15.69 -15.44
C GLU A 142 -9.95 -17.18 -15.75
N SER A 143 -8.88 -17.94 -16.02
CA SER A 143 -8.98 -19.37 -16.33
C SER A 143 -9.25 -20.22 -15.08
N ILE A 144 -10.23 -21.13 -15.16
CA ILE A 144 -10.64 -22.03 -14.07
C ILE A 144 -9.46 -22.89 -13.56
N ILE A 145 -8.63 -23.39 -14.48
CA ILE A 145 -7.45 -24.21 -14.15
C ILE A 145 -6.43 -23.39 -13.38
N GLY A 146 -6.16 -22.14 -13.81
CA GLY A 146 -5.26 -21.24 -13.11
C GLY A 146 -5.75 -20.86 -11.70
N GLN A 147 -7.05 -20.76 -11.49
CA GLN A 147 -7.65 -20.48 -10.18
C GLN A 147 -7.43 -21.66 -9.21
N TRP A 148 -7.47 -22.89 -9.69
CA TRP A 148 -7.28 -24.09 -8.85
C TRP A 148 -5.82 -24.21 -8.38
N PHE A 149 -4.86 -24.07 -9.31
CA PHE A 149 -3.43 -24.02 -8.98
C PHE A 149 -3.09 -22.85 -8.05
N GLY A 150 -3.64 -21.67 -8.32
CA GLY A 150 -3.48 -20.52 -7.46
C GLY A 150 -4.03 -20.72 -6.04
N ALA A 151 -5.14 -21.45 -5.89
CA ALA A 151 -5.70 -21.79 -4.59
C ALA A 151 -4.78 -22.68 -3.76
N ALA A 152 -4.15 -23.68 -4.39
CA ALA A 152 -3.19 -24.56 -3.73
C ALA A 152 -1.92 -23.79 -3.34
N GLN A 153 -1.41 -22.97 -4.25
CA GLN A 153 -0.18 -22.20 -4.03
C GLN A 153 -0.33 -21.20 -2.87
N ILE A 154 -1.41 -20.43 -2.83
CA ILE A 154 -1.55 -19.42 -1.76
C ILE A 154 -1.81 -20.05 -0.39
N ARG A 155 -2.50 -21.21 -0.33
CA ARG A 155 -2.62 -21.97 0.90
C ARG A 155 -1.28 -22.50 1.40
N PHE A 156 -0.44 -22.95 0.49
CA PHE A 156 0.92 -23.39 0.84
C PHE A 156 1.77 -22.20 1.34
N ILE A 157 1.71 -21.06 0.68
CA ILE A 157 2.39 -19.83 1.13
C ILE A 157 1.85 -19.39 2.50
N SER A 158 0.53 -19.39 2.68
CA SER A 158 -0.09 -19.05 3.97
C SER A 158 0.37 -19.98 5.11
N TRP A 159 0.57 -21.26 4.81
CA TRP A 159 1.12 -22.21 5.78
C TRP A 159 2.61 -21.95 6.07
N LEU A 160 3.39 -21.57 5.08
CA LEU A 160 4.80 -21.21 5.27
C LEU A 160 4.98 -19.99 6.20
N HIS A 161 4.03 -19.07 6.27
CA HIS A 161 4.06 -17.93 7.19
C HIS A 161 3.97 -18.34 8.68
N TYR A 162 3.66 -19.62 8.99
CA TYR A 162 3.81 -20.15 10.34
C TYR A 162 5.26 -20.45 10.73
N ILE A 163 6.13 -20.63 9.72
CA ILE A 163 7.51 -21.09 9.94
C ILE A 163 8.49 -19.92 9.84
N TYR A 164 8.10 -18.86 9.15
CA TYR A 164 8.93 -17.69 8.86
C TYR A 164 8.23 -16.44 9.35
#